data_4df751f5d131a41709b98e41ddcbc5c2
#
_entry.id   4df751f5d131a41709b98e41ddcbc5c2
#
_cell.length_a   1.000
_cell.length_b   1.000
_cell.length_c   1.000
_cell.angle_alpha   90.00
_cell.angle_beta   90.00
_cell.angle_gamma   90.00
#
_symmetry.space_group_name_H-M   'P 1'
#
loop_
_entity.id
_entity.type
_entity.pdbx_description
1 polymer ?
#
loop_
_entity_poly.entity_id
_entity_poly.type
_entity_poly.pdbx_seq_one_letter_code
_entity_poly.pdbx_strand_id
1 'polypeptide(L)'
;MNEVIISIAKNVLGMLVSMPCLISLFLIGTNSEAVCSDEMQVIGVFAIDKTEVSIEKFNDFAKSESFVTKAEKNGGGLVYAAGWEQKQKWTWRTPYGRPSHNKEPVVHITFDEAKAYCNWRGKRLPTELEWLEAAYTERRANPP
;
A
#
# COMPACT_ATOMS: atom_id res chain seq x y z
N MET A 1 -0.56 17.18 6.37
CA MET A 1 0.21 16.18 5.56
C MET A 1 -0.72 15.01 5.37
N ASN A 2 -1.25 14.83 4.16
CA ASN A 2 -2.02 13.63 3.86
C ASN A 2 -1.01 12.48 3.84
N GLU A 3 -1.08 11.58 4.81
CA GLU A 3 -0.20 10.42 4.84
C GLU A 3 -0.57 9.49 3.70
N VAL A 4 0.26 9.55 2.69
CA VAL A 4 0.20 8.67 1.53
C VAL A 4 0.79 7.33 1.93
N ILE A 5 0.00 6.26 1.90
CA ILE A 5 0.51 4.93 2.19
C ILE A 5 1.24 4.40 0.97
N ILE A 6 2.54 4.29 1.09
CA ILE A 6 3.39 3.50 0.18
C ILE A 6 3.83 2.26 0.94
N SER A 7 3.61 1.09 0.37
CA SER A 7 3.97 -0.17 1.01
C SER A 7 5.19 -0.79 0.36
N ILE A 8 6.03 -1.45 1.15
CA ILE A 8 7.26 -2.11 0.72
C ILE A 8 7.15 -3.62 0.91
N ALA A 9 7.53 -4.40 -0.10
CA ALA A 9 7.67 -5.84 0.02
C ALA A 9 8.92 -6.23 0.81
N LYS A 10 8.90 -7.43 1.38
CA LYS A 10 10.04 -8.04 2.08
C LYS A 10 11.28 -8.07 1.17
N ASN A 11 12.47 -8.01 1.79
CA ASN A 11 13.78 -8.04 1.13
C ASN A 11 13.86 -9.06 -0.02
N VAL A 12 14.27 -8.62 -1.18
CA VAL A 12 14.45 -9.44 -2.39
C VAL A 12 15.54 -10.52 -2.20
N LEU A 13 16.41 -10.36 -1.20
CA LEU A 13 17.56 -11.23 -0.96
C LEU A 13 17.22 -12.66 -0.46
N GLY A 14 15.96 -12.96 -0.15
CA GLY A 14 15.51 -14.28 0.29
C GLY A 14 14.95 -15.19 -0.80
N MET A 15 14.92 -14.78 -2.07
CA MET A 15 14.26 -15.51 -3.16
C MET A 15 15.20 -16.29 -4.08
N LEU A 16 16.52 -16.31 -3.79
CA LEU A 16 17.51 -17.09 -4.54
C LEU A 16 17.95 -18.34 -3.77
N VAL A 17 17.02 -19.18 -3.36
CA VAL A 17 17.36 -20.57 -3.01
C VAL A 17 16.71 -21.49 -4.04
N SER A 18 17.55 -21.95 -4.92
CA SER A 18 17.30 -23.01 -5.90
C SER A 18 16.59 -24.21 -5.28
N MET A 19 15.44 -24.59 -5.79
CA MET A 19 14.99 -25.98 -5.67
C MET A 19 15.24 -26.71 -6.99
N PRO A 20 15.96 -27.84 -6.95
CA PRO A 20 16.08 -28.68 -8.13
C PRO A 20 14.74 -29.36 -8.42
N CYS A 21 14.38 -29.30 -9.68
CA CYS A 21 13.26 -29.97 -10.30
C CYS A 21 13.42 -31.49 -10.08
N LEU A 22 12.58 -32.12 -9.27
CA LEU A 22 12.31 -33.55 -9.36
C LEU A 22 10.86 -33.73 -9.80
N ILE A 23 10.76 -34.31 -10.96
CA ILE A 23 9.57 -34.73 -11.70
C ILE A 23 8.74 -35.65 -10.81
N SER A 24 7.51 -35.28 -10.51
CA SER A 24 6.44 -36.22 -10.25
C SER A 24 5.14 -35.71 -10.83
N LEU A 25 4.67 -36.45 -11.79
CA LEU A 25 3.47 -36.29 -12.57
C LEU A 25 2.23 -36.50 -11.68
N PHE A 26 1.48 -35.44 -11.36
CA PHE A 26 0.05 -35.59 -11.06
C PHE A 26 -0.70 -34.30 -11.46
N LEU A 27 -1.61 -34.46 -12.40
CA LEU A 27 -2.53 -33.46 -12.92
C LEU A 27 -3.54 -33.05 -11.85
N ILE A 28 -3.45 -31.84 -11.33
CA ILE A 28 -4.60 -31.02 -10.94
C ILE A 28 -4.15 -29.57 -11.13
N GLY A 29 -4.79 -28.86 -12.06
CA GLY A 29 -4.47 -27.47 -12.37
C GLY A 29 -4.80 -26.54 -11.23
N THR A 30 -3.79 -26.04 -10.56
CA THR A 30 -3.85 -24.79 -9.84
C THR A 30 -2.88 -23.85 -10.52
N ASN A 31 -3.40 -22.97 -11.36
CA ASN A 31 -2.65 -21.84 -11.87
C ASN A 31 -2.24 -20.96 -10.67
N SER A 32 -1.14 -21.32 -10.04
CA SER A 32 -0.38 -20.40 -9.22
C SER A 32 0.49 -19.59 -10.19
N GLU A 33 -0.13 -18.70 -10.92
CA GLU A 33 0.61 -17.61 -11.54
C GLU A 33 1.28 -16.85 -10.42
N ALA A 34 2.59 -17.00 -10.32
CA ALA A 34 3.42 -16.03 -9.63
C ALA A 34 3.20 -14.69 -10.36
N VAL A 35 2.21 -13.94 -9.93
CA VAL A 35 1.99 -12.58 -10.38
C VAL A 35 3.23 -11.81 -9.92
N CYS A 36 4.20 -11.75 -10.81
CA CYS A 36 5.28 -10.77 -10.76
C CYS A 36 4.55 -9.43 -10.94
N SER A 37 4.13 -8.80 -9.82
CA SER A 37 3.25 -7.66 -9.88
C SER A 37 4.03 -6.49 -10.47
N ASP A 38 3.64 -6.08 -11.67
CA ASP A 38 4.07 -4.83 -12.32
C ASP A 38 3.80 -3.57 -11.44
N GLU A 39 3.24 -3.77 -10.27
CA GLU A 39 2.89 -2.75 -9.29
C GLU A 39 4.08 -2.24 -8.46
N MET A 40 5.21 -2.95 -8.43
CA MET A 40 6.35 -2.59 -7.58
C MET A 40 7.59 -2.19 -8.38
N GLN A 41 8.36 -1.25 -7.83
CA GLN A 41 9.67 -0.84 -8.32
C GLN A 41 10.76 -1.36 -7.40
N VAL A 42 11.71 -2.11 -7.95
CA VAL A 42 12.90 -2.55 -7.20
C VAL A 42 13.90 -1.41 -7.10
N ILE A 43 14.40 -1.14 -5.89
CA ILE A 43 15.38 -0.12 -5.56
C ILE A 43 16.43 -0.77 -4.67
N GLY A 44 17.61 -1.05 -5.22
CA GLY A 44 18.67 -1.72 -4.47
C GLY A 44 18.20 -3.06 -3.89
N VAL A 45 18.08 -3.13 -2.57
CA VAL A 45 17.74 -4.36 -1.81
C VAL A 45 16.26 -4.45 -1.40
N PHE A 46 15.43 -3.49 -1.77
CA PHE A 46 14.01 -3.46 -1.48
C PHE A 46 13.16 -3.18 -2.72
N ALA A 47 11.85 -3.36 -2.62
CA ALA A 47 10.90 -2.96 -3.64
C ALA A 47 9.80 -2.12 -3.01
N ILE A 48 9.38 -1.07 -3.71
CA ILE A 48 8.33 -0.14 -3.27
C ILE A 48 7.18 -0.13 -4.28
N ASP A 49 5.95 0.05 -3.83
CA ASP A 49 4.82 0.19 -4.74
C ASP A 49 4.99 1.45 -5.60
N LYS A 50 4.74 1.32 -6.91
CA LYS A 50 4.86 2.42 -7.89
C LYS A 50 3.83 3.53 -7.67
N THR A 51 2.74 3.21 -7.00
CA THR A 51 1.63 4.11 -6.73
C THR A 51 1.23 4.04 -5.28
N GLU A 52 0.57 5.05 -4.83
CA GLU A 52 -0.11 5.08 -3.54
C GLU A 52 -1.17 3.99 -3.45
N VAL A 53 -1.50 3.58 -2.23
CA VAL A 53 -2.60 2.62 -2.00
C VAL A 53 -3.92 3.28 -2.35
N SER A 54 -4.67 2.69 -3.28
CA SER A 54 -5.96 3.21 -3.69
C SER A 54 -7.08 2.88 -2.69
N ILE A 55 -8.16 3.64 -2.75
CA ILE A 55 -9.40 3.39 -1.99
C ILE A 55 -9.90 1.96 -2.23
N GLU A 56 -9.83 1.45 -3.47
CA GLU A 56 -10.22 0.07 -3.80
C GLU A 56 -9.39 -0.96 -3.04
N LYS A 57 -8.07 -0.85 -3.09
CA LYS A 57 -7.16 -1.77 -2.40
C LYS A 57 -7.35 -1.75 -0.88
N PHE A 58 -7.55 -0.58 -0.30
CA PHE A 58 -7.83 -0.45 1.12
C PHE A 58 -9.21 -0.98 1.50
N ASN A 59 -10.20 -0.84 0.61
CA ASN A 59 -11.54 -1.41 0.82
C ASN A 59 -11.54 -2.94 0.90
N ASP A 60 -10.68 -3.61 0.13
CA ASP A 60 -10.53 -5.06 0.19
C ASP A 60 -10.01 -5.51 1.57
N PHE A 61 -9.00 -4.81 2.09
CA PHE A 61 -8.52 -4.99 3.46
C PHE A 61 -9.62 -4.74 4.48
N ALA A 62 -10.29 -3.59 4.39
CA ALA A 62 -11.31 -3.20 5.36
C ALA A 62 -12.48 -4.19 5.39
N LYS A 63 -12.84 -4.76 4.23
CA LYS A 63 -13.89 -5.81 4.15
C LYS A 63 -13.42 -7.13 4.73
N SER A 64 -12.21 -7.61 4.39
CA SER A 64 -11.71 -8.90 4.85
C SER A 64 -11.53 -8.95 6.36
N GLU A 65 -11.05 -7.86 6.95
CA GLU A 65 -10.76 -7.76 8.38
C GLU A 65 -11.91 -7.15 9.20
N SER A 66 -13.03 -6.79 8.57
CA SER A 66 -14.10 -5.99 9.19
C SER A 66 -13.54 -4.73 9.87
N PHE A 67 -12.57 -4.10 9.22
CA PHE A 67 -11.76 -3.03 9.79
C PHE A 67 -12.49 -1.68 9.71
N VAL A 68 -12.54 -0.96 10.86
CA VAL A 68 -13.14 0.37 10.97
C VAL A 68 -12.08 1.35 11.43
N THR A 69 -11.83 2.38 10.62
CA THR A 69 -10.78 3.37 10.89
C THR A 69 -11.14 4.34 12.01
N LYS A 70 -10.12 4.99 12.57
CA LYS A 70 -10.31 6.03 13.60
C LYS A 70 -11.15 7.20 13.09
N ALA A 71 -10.96 7.60 11.83
CA ALA A 71 -11.76 8.64 11.20
C ALA A 71 -13.24 8.24 11.10
N GLU A 72 -13.55 6.98 10.77
CA GLU A 72 -14.94 6.47 10.78
C GLU A 72 -15.52 6.46 12.19
N LYS A 73 -14.78 5.98 13.19
CA LYS A 73 -15.20 5.94 14.60
C LYS A 73 -15.46 7.33 15.18
N ASN A 74 -14.66 8.30 14.78
CA ASN A 74 -14.75 9.68 15.27
C ASN A 74 -15.74 10.56 14.45
N GLY A 75 -16.40 9.99 13.44
CA GLY A 75 -17.32 10.72 12.58
C GLY A 75 -16.65 11.64 11.55
N GLY A 76 -15.33 11.58 11.42
CA GLY A 76 -14.58 12.35 10.42
C GLY A 76 -13.08 12.42 10.69
N GLY A 77 -12.34 12.72 9.64
CA GLY A 77 -10.89 12.85 9.65
C GLY A 77 -10.41 14.26 10.02
N LEU A 78 -9.13 14.34 10.35
CA LEU A 78 -8.44 15.60 10.62
C LEU A 78 -7.82 16.14 9.33
N VAL A 79 -7.90 17.45 9.14
CA VAL A 79 -7.20 18.20 8.11
C VAL A 79 -6.45 19.37 8.72
N TYR A 80 -5.37 19.79 8.09
CA TYR A 80 -4.64 20.98 8.48
C TYR A 80 -4.93 22.12 7.49
N ALA A 81 -5.52 23.21 8.01
CA ALA A 81 -5.72 24.45 7.27
C ALA A 81 -4.95 25.60 7.97
N ALA A 82 -5.60 26.44 8.75
CA ALA A 82 -4.93 27.37 9.67
C ALA A 82 -4.63 26.74 11.04
N GLY A 83 -4.86 25.45 11.18
CA GLY A 83 -4.73 24.60 12.36
C GLY A 83 -5.35 23.24 12.07
N TRP A 84 -5.31 22.32 13.04
CA TRP A 84 -5.95 21.02 12.91
C TRP A 84 -7.46 21.15 13.12
N GLU A 85 -8.24 20.75 12.11
CA GLU A 85 -9.68 20.74 12.12
C GLU A 85 -10.24 19.36 11.82
N GLN A 86 -11.27 18.96 12.57
CA GLN A 86 -12.02 17.76 12.24
C GLN A 86 -13.11 18.09 11.21
N LYS A 87 -13.07 17.41 10.07
CA LYS A 87 -14.11 17.55 9.05
C LYS A 87 -15.07 16.38 9.13
N GLN A 88 -16.33 16.68 9.43
CA GLN A 88 -17.40 15.68 9.53
C GLN A 88 -17.57 14.88 8.22
N LYS A 89 -17.74 13.57 8.36
CA LYS A 89 -17.90 12.61 7.25
C LYS A 89 -16.67 12.46 6.31
N TRP A 90 -15.54 13.11 6.59
CA TRP A 90 -14.32 12.88 5.84
C TRP A 90 -13.64 11.61 6.36
N THR A 91 -13.65 10.59 5.54
CA THR A 91 -13.06 9.28 5.82
C THR A 91 -12.31 8.79 4.58
N TRP A 92 -11.67 7.67 4.68
CA TRP A 92 -11.02 7.08 3.50
C TRP A 92 -12.01 6.72 2.36
N ARG A 93 -13.30 6.49 2.68
CA ARG A 93 -14.38 6.25 1.68
C ARG A 93 -14.89 7.53 1.05
N THR A 94 -14.81 8.61 1.79
CA THR A 94 -15.33 9.93 1.43
C THR A 94 -14.30 11.01 1.74
N PRO A 95 -13.16 11.06 1.00
CA PRO A 95 -12.00 11.92 1.33
C PRO A 95 -12.34 13.40 1.53
N TYR A 96 -13.37 13.87 0.83
CA TYR A 96 -13.84 15.27 0.86
C TYR A 96 -15.31 15.36 1.29
N GLY A 97 -15.78 14.44 2.14
CA GLY A 97 -17.17 14.36 2.58
C GLY A 97 -18.15 13.88 1.50
N ARG A 98 -17.66 13.45 0.35
CA ARG A 98 -18.41 12.88 -0.77
C ARG A 98 -17.73 11.62 -1.31
N PRO A 99 -18.44 10.71 -1.96
CA PRO A 99 -17.85 9.56 -2.63
C PRO A 99 -16.76 9.99 -3.62
N SER A 100 -15.67 9.23 -3.66
CA SER A 100 -14.52 9.46 -4.51
C SER A 100 -14.32 8.28 -5.47
N HIS A 101 -13.41 8.44 -6.43
CA HIS A 101 -13.10 7.38 -7.37
C HIS A 101 -12.24 6.30 -6.70
N ASN A 102 -12.52 5.03 -6.98
CA ASN A 102 -11.83 3.90 -6.35
C ASN A 102 -10.32 3.88 -6.53
N LYS A 103 -9.80 4.52 -7.59
CA LYS A 103 -8.36 4.62 -7.86
C LYS A 103 -7.68 5.82 -7.18
N GLU A 104 -8.43 6.68 -6.50
CA GLU A 104 -7.83 7.76 -5.73
C GLU A 104 -7.06 7.21 -4.53
N PRO A 105 -6.01 7.92 -4.07
CA PRO A 105 -5.26 7.52 -2.89
C PRO A 105 -6.13 7.46 -1.64
N VAL A 106 -5.87 6.47 -0.79
CA VAL A 106 -6.51 6.39 0.51
C VAL A 106 -5.94 7.45 1.45
N VAL A 107 -6.82 8.19 2.11
CA VAL A 107 -6.48 9.27 3.05
C VAL A 107 -7.30 9.13 4.35
N HIS A 108 -7.05 9.97 5.35
CA HIS A 108 -7.73 9.95 6.66
C HIS A 108 -7.55 8.63 7.41
N ILE A 109 -6.37 8.05 7.30
CA ILE A 109 -5.94 6.88 8.06
C ILE A 109 -4.75 7.26 8.94
N THR A 110 -4.60 6.57 10.05
CA THR A 110 -3.46 6.73 10.96
C THR A 110 -2.28 5.88 10.51
N PHE A 111 -1.09 6.15 11.08
CA PHE A 111 0.11 5.33 10.87
C PHE A 111 -0.12 3.86 11.23
N ASP A 112 -0.80 3.58 12.34
CA ASP A 112 -1.08 2.21 12.77
C ASP A 112 -2.04 1.48 11.83
N GLU A 113 -3.01 2.19 11.26
CA GLU A 113 -3.94 1.67 10.25
C GLU A 113 -3.20 1.37 8.93
N ALA A 114 -2.30 2.26 8.52
CA ALA A 114 -1.43 2.05 7.38
C ALA A 114 -0.52 0.82 7.58
N LYS A 115 0.06 0.68 8.77
CA LYS A 115 0.88 -0.48 9.15
C LYS A 115 0.05 -1.77 9.14
N ALA A 116 -1.18 -1.74 9.64
CA ALA A 116 -2.08 -2.89 9.63
C ALA A 116 -2.38 -3.34 8.20
N TYR A 117 -2.71 -2.40 7.29
CA TYR A 117 -2.89 -2.69 5.87
C TYR A 117 -1.64 -3.33 5.24
N CYS A 118 -0.47 -2.74 5.47
CA CYS A 118 0.79 -3.29 4.93
C CYS A 118 1.04 -4.72 5.42
N ASN A 119 0.84 -4.98 6.71
CA ASN A 119 1.00 -6.33 7.28
C ASN A 119 0.03 -7.34 6.65
N TRP A 120 -1.23 -6.95 6.44
CA TRP A 120 -2.23 -7.79 5.77
C TRP A 120 -1.79 -8.15 4.34
N ARG A 121 -1.16 -7.21 3.63
CA ARG A 121 -0.58 -7.44 2.29
C ARG A 121 0.73 -8.22 2.30
N GLY A 122 1.24 -8.65 3.46
CA GLY A 122 2.56 -9.27 3.59
C GLY A 122 3.73 -8.31 3.33
N LYS A 123 3.48 -7.01 3.48
CA LYS A 123 4.41 -5.90 3.27
C LYS A 123 4.65 -5.14 4.58
N ARG A 124 5.40 -4.06 4.52
CA ARG A 124 5.62 -3.10 5.62
C ARG A 124 5.66 -1.68 5.09
N LEU A 125 5.58 -0.72 5.98
CA LEU A 125 5.89 0.67 5.64
C LEU A 125 7.39 0.85 5.37
N PRO A 126 7.77 1.78 4.48
CA PRO A 126 9.17 2.13 4.26
C PRO A 126 9.81 2.74 5.51
N THR A 127 11.10 2.55 5.66
CA THR A 127 11.91 3.37 6.54
C THR A 127 12.14 4.75 5.91
N GLU A 128 12.55 5.72 6.72
CA GLU A 128 12.88 7.06 6.21
C GLU A 128 13.96 7.01 5.12
N LEU A 129 15.01 6.19 5.31
CA LEU A 129 16.08 6.05 4.32
C LEU A 129 15.59 5.41 3.02
N GLU A 130 14.77 4.38 3.08
CA GLU A 130 14.16 3.75 1.90
C GLU A 130 13.25 4.72 1.16
N TRP A 131 12.48 5.52 1.90
CA TRP A 131 11.65 6.56 1.31
C TRP A 131 12.49 7.63 0.59
N LEU A 132 13.55 8.12 1.23
CA LEU A 132 14.46 9.08 0.63
C LEU A 132 15.15 8.51 -0.62
N GLU A 133 15.64 7.27 -0.56
CA GLU A 133 16.26 6.61 -1.70
C GLU A 133 15.26 6.47 -2.86
N ALA A 134 14.02 6.08 -2.59
CA ALA A 134 12.98 5.95 -3.60
C ALA A 134 12.59 7.30 -4.21
N ALA A 135 12.43 8.34 -3.38
CA ALA A 135 11.97 9.66 -3.79
C ALA A 135 13.01 10.44 -4.61
N TYR A 136 14.31 10.28 -4.27
CA TYR A 136 15.38 11.05 -4.93
C TYR A 136 16.10 10.29 -6.04
N THR A 137 15.84 9.01 -6.22
CA THR A 137 16.45 8.26 -7.33
C THR A 137 15.63 8.43 -8.60
N GLU A 138 16.10 9.28 -9.51
CA GLU A 138 15.48 9.43 -10.83
C GLU A 138 15.74 8.18 -11.68
N ARG A 139 14.68 7.54 -12.13
CA ARG A 139 14.72 6.27 -12.89
C ARG A 139 14.04 6.37 -14.24
N ARG A 140 13.56 7.53 -14.63
CA ARG A 140 12.98 7.74 -15.95
C ARG A 140 14.09 7.81 -17.00
N ALA A 141 13.82 7.27 -18.18
CA ALA A 141 14.78 7.33 -19.30
C ALA A 141 15.08 8.78 -19.73
N ASN A 142 14.10 9.66 -19.60
CA ASN A 142 14.21 11.09 -19.92
C ASN A 142 13.62 11.89 -18.75
N PRO A 143 14.40 12.24 -17.72
CA PRO A 143 13.96 13.13 -16.66
C PRO A 143 13.70 14.55 -17.20
N PRO A 144 12.78 15.32 -16.56
CA PRO A 144 12.48 16.68 -17.00
C PRO A 144 13.69 17.61 -16.89
#